data_ca2a24ac9bcf738e8acacc0f144470a1
#
_entry.id   ca2a24ac9bcf738e8acacc0f144470a1
#
_cell.length_a   1.000
_cell.length_b   1.000
_cell.length_c   1.000
_cell.angle_alpha   90.00
_cell.angle_beta   90.00
_cell.angle_gamma   90.00
#
_symmetry.space_group_name_H-M   'P 1'
#
loop_
_entity.id
_entity.type
_entity.pdbx_description
1 polymer ?
#
loop_
_entity_poly.entity_id
_entity_poly.type
_entity_poly.pdbx_seq_one_letter_code
_entity_poly.pdbx_strand_id
1 'polypeptide(L)'
;VESVQPPAGSQVSRVPAQRTPPEQLAPPAPAPAPVRPKRSLRTVVGVVAGVLALLCTGGAVAGFVLYDRATAPDQGSPEVVVASYIQYLVDQRNDVKASEFECRNDTDLDDLRSLRDDLVAREQRFNTTISVSWENLSVEQTGDKAQVRVDLVISAVVDEIRQSDRQTWVFETRRQGGWGVCSAQRGA
;
A
#
# COMPACT_ATOMS: atom_id res chain seq x y z
N VAL A 1 -32.37 -38.61 40.26
CA VAL A 1 -33.19 -39.82 40.35
C VAL A 1 -32.64 -40.79 39.32
N GLU A 2 -32.01 -41.80 39.52
CA GLU A 2 -31.85 -42.88 40.45
C GLU A 2 -31.01 -43.94 39.76
N SER A 3 -29.83 -44.22 40.28
CA SER A 3 -29.41 -45.51 40.84
C SER A 3 -29.94 -46.73 40.12
N VAL A 4 -29.08 -47.69 39.76
CA VAL A 4 -28.97 -48.98 40.36
C VAL A 4 -27.87 -49.84 39.72
N GLN A 5 -26.94 -50.29 40.55
CA GLN A 5 -25.99 -51.41 40.43
C GLN A 5 -26.59 -52.60 41.20
N PRO A 6 -26.05 -53.82 41.24
CA PRO A 6 -25.38 -54.79 40.38
C PRO A 6 -26.15 -56.14 40.34
N PRO A 7 -25.62 -57.32 40.20
CA PRO A 7 -24.64 -58.00 41.05
C PRO A 7 -23.72 -59.06 40.38
N ALA A 8 -22.81 -59.49 41.18
CA ALA A 8 -21.80 -60.52 40.99
C ALA A 8 -22.36 -61.96 41.03
N GLY A 9 -21.57 -62.89 40.55
CA GLY A 9 -21.76 -64.34 40.73
C GLY A 9 -20.69 -65.11 39.96
N SER A 10 -19.73 -65.51 40.59
CA SER A 10 -19.34 -66.79 41.21
C SER A 10 -18.63 -67.75 40.24
N GLN A 11 -17.39 -67.91 40.54
CA GLN A 11 -16.47 -69.06 40.51
C GLN A 11 -17.01 -70.39 39.93
N VAL A 12 -16.18 -71.06 39.11
CA VAL A 12 -15.82 -72.48 39.33
C VAL A 12 -14.42 -72.70 38.73
N SER A 13 -13.54 -73.17 39.62
CA SER A 13 -12.23 -73.80 39.35
C SER A 13 -12.41 -75.09 38.59
N ARG A 14 -11.56 -75.31 37.59
CA ARG A 14 -11.10 -76.64 37.18
C ARG A 14 -9.72 -76.57 36.54
N VAL A 15 -8.72 -76.97 37.23
CA VAL A 15 -7.48 -77.55 36.71
C VAL A 15 -7.80 -79.04 36.47
N PRO A 16 -7.41 -79.74 35.43
CA PRO A 16 -6.01 -80.09 35.18
C PRO A 16 -5.65 -80.31 33.68
N ALA A 17 -4.42 -80.33 33.41
CA ALA A 17 -3.63 -81.29 32.65
C ALA A 17 -2.44 -80.62 31.96
N GLN A 18 -1.28 -80.88 32.49
CA GLN A 18 -0.02 -80.64 31.82
C GLN A 18 0.04 -81.40 30.50
N ARG A 19 0.25 -80.68 29.43
CA ARG A 19 0.76 -81.22 28.16
C ARG A 19 2.11 -80.63 27.90
N THR A 20 3.04 -81.52 27.65
CA THR A 20 4.38 -81.35 27.22
C THR A 20 4.59 -80.23 26.23
N PRO A 21 5.66 -79.44 26.38
CA PRO A 21 5.89 -78.33 25.46
C PRO A 21 6.25 -78.82 24.06
N PRO A 22 5.67 -78.25 22.99
CA PRO A 22 6.25 -78.39 21.67
C PRO A 22 7.50 -77.50 21.57
N GLU A 23 8.50 -78.09 20.99
CA GLU A 23 9.77 -77.53 20.59
C GLU A 23 9.64 -76.12 20.11
N GLN A 24 10.29 -75.20 20.82
CA GLN A 24 10.36 -73.77 20.40
C GLN A 24 11.18 -73.68 19.14
N LEU A 25 10.52 -73.54 18.00
CA LEU A 25 11.12 -72.97 16.80
C LEU A 25 11.55 -71.55 17.13
N ALA A 26 12.83 -71.29 17.00
CA ALA A 26 13.45 -69.99 17.22
C ALA A 26 12.67 -68.91 16.39
N PRO A 27 12.38 -67.73 16.97
CA PRO A 27 11.74 -66.67 16.22
C PRO A 27 12.57 -66.27 15.04
N PRO A 28 11.95 -65.97 13.87
CA PRO A 28 12.69 -65.49 12.70
C PRO A 28 13.40 -64.19 13.05
N ALA A 29 14.66 -64.05 12.62
CA ALA A 29 15.46 -62.86 12.81
C ALA A 29 14.71 -61.63 12.33
N PRO A 30 14.70 -60.52 13.08
CA PRO A 30 14.04 -59.27 12.65
C PRO A 30 14.62 -58.81 11.32
N ALA A 31 13.74 -58.49 10.39
CA ALA A 31 14.11 -57.92 9.09
C ALA A 31 14.98 -56.66 9.27
N PRO A 32 16.04 -56.49 8.49
CA PRO A 32 16.89 -55.31 8.60
C PRO A 32 16.03 -54.04 8.41
N ALA A 33 16.09 -53.12 9.38
CA ALA A 33 15.38 -51.84 9.29
C ALA A 33 15.82 -51.10 8.03
N PRO A 34 14.87 -50.43 7.33
CA PRO A 34 15.22 -49.69 6.15
C PRO A 34 16.21 -48.59 6.48
N VAL A 35 17.38 -48.67 5.86
CA VAL A 35 18.46 -47.67 6.02
C VAL A 35 17.96 -46.37 5.39
N ARG A 36 17.51 -45.42 6.20
CA ARG A 36 17.17 -44.07 5.73
C ARG A 36 18.43 -43.45 5.12
N PRO A 37 18.42 -43.04 3.85
CA PRO A 37 19.57 -42.41 3.25
C PRO A 37 19.93 -41.16 4.06
N LYS A 38 21.11 -41.06 4.61
CA LYS A 38 21.61 -39.85 5.26
C LYS A 38 21.78 -38.80 4.17
N ARG A 39 20.78 -37.90 4.05
CA ARG A 39 20.89 -36.74 3.16
C ARG A 39 22.14 -35.98 3.55
N SER A 40 23.08 -35.80 2.62
CA SER A 40 24.30 -35.09 2.90
C SER A 40 23.98 -33.68 3.38
N LEU A 41 24.58 -33.20 4.44
CA LEU A 41 24.39 -31.86 4.99
C LEU A 41 24.52 -30.79 3.89
N ARG A 42 25.43 -31.03 2.94
CA ARG A 42 25.64 -30.15 1.78
C ARG A 42 24.40 -30.02 0.89
N THR A 43 23.65 -31.11 0.65
CA THR A 43 22.41 -31.06 -0.14
C THR A 43 21.32 -30.29 0.60
N VAL A 44 21.19 -30.49 1.91
CA VAL A 44 20.20 -29.75 2.72
C VAL A 44 20.54 -28.26 2.76
N VAL A 45 21.80 -27.91 2.99
CA VAL A 45 22.25 -26.50 2.98
C VAL A 45 22.07 -25.87 1.61
N GLY A 46 22.37 -26.59 0.51
CA GLY A 46 22.14 -26.09 -0.85
C GLY A 46 20.67 -25.81 -1.15
N VAL A 47 19.78 -26.70 -0.74
CA VAL A 47 18.31 -26.50 -0.94
C VAL A 47 17.81 -25.32 -0.08
N VAL A 48 18.20 -25.22 1.17
CA VAL A 48 17.81 -24.13 2.06
C VAL A 48 18.33 -22.78 1.53
N ALA A 49 19.58 -22.72 1.11
CA ALA A 49 20.15 -21.50 0.51
C ALA A 49 19.44 -21.10 -0.79
N GLY A 50 19.10 -22.07 -1.64
CA GLY A 50 18.35 -21.83 -2.87
C GLY A 50 16.93 -21.29 -2.61
N VAL A 51 16.23 -21.88 -1.64
CA VAL A 51 14.89 -21.41 -1.23
C VAL A 51 14.95 -19.99 -0.64
N LEU A 52 15.93 -19.72 0.23
CA LEU A 52 16.14 -18.39 0.79
C LEU A 52 16.45 -17.35 -0.29
N ALA A 53 17.32 -17.68 -1.25
CA ALA A 53 17.62 -16.79 -2.37
C ALA A 53 16.37 -16.46 -3.21
N LEU A 54 15.54 -17.47 -3.51
CA LEU A 54 14.28 -17.28 -4.24
C LEU A 54 13.27 -16.42 -3.44
N LEU A 55 13.17 -16.63 -2.13
CA LEU A 55 12.29 -15.82 -1.29
C LEU A 55 12.79 -14.37 -1.17
N CYS A 56 14.10 -14.16 -1.05
CA CYS A 56 14.67 -12.82 -1.01
C CYS A 56 14.46 -12.06 -2.33
N THR A 57 14.72 -12.70 -3.47
CA THR A 57 14.52 -12.06 -4.80
C THR A 57 13.05 -11.85 -5.10
N GLY A 58 12.19 -12.85 -4.85
CA GLY A 58 10.74 -12.74 -5.03
C GLY A 58 10.12 -11.70 -4.10
N GLY A 59 10.53 -11.68 -2.83
CA GLY A 59 10.08 -10.68 -1.85
C GLY A 59 10.52 -9.26 -2.21
N ALA A 60 11.74 -9.07 -2.69
CA ALA A 60 12.23 -7.76 -3.11
C ALA A 60 11.47 -7.22 -4.34
N VAL A 61 11.23 -8.07 -5.34
CA VAL A 61 10.45 -7.67 -6.54
C VAL A 61 9.01 -7.37 -6.17
N ALA A 62 8.35 -8.22 -5.38
CA ALA A 62 6.98 -7.98 -4.93
C ALA A 62 6.88 -6.71 -4.07
N GLY A 63 7.82 -6.51 -3.15
CA GLY A 63 7.89 -5.30 -2.32
C GLY A 63 8.11 -4.04 -3.15
N PHE A 64 8.98 -4.08 -4.16
CA PHE A 64 9.20 -2.97 -5.07
C PHE A 64 7.95 -2.62 -5.89
N VAL A 65 7.29 -3.62 -6.48
CA VAL A 65 6.05 -3.40 -7.27
C VAL A 65 4.92 -2.85 -6.40
N LEU A 66 4.77 -3.37 -5.17
CA LEU A 66 3.76 -2.87 -4.25
C LEU A 66 4.07 -1.44 -3.78
N TYR A 67 5.34 -1.15 -3.51
CA TYR A 67 5.79 0.20 -3.15
C TYR A 67 5.55 1.19 -4.30
N ASP A 68 5.95 0.83 -5.52
CA ASP A 68 5.76 1.67 -6.71
C ASP A 68 4.28 1.98 -6.96
N ARG A 69 3.39 0.96 -6.83
CA ARG A 69 1.95 1.18 -6.95
C ARG A 69 1.35 2.01 -5.82
N ALA A 70 1.86 1.86 -4.60
CA ALA A 70 1.36 2.62 -3.45
C ALA A 70 1.82 4.08 -3.46
N THR A 71 2.94 4.38 -4.15
CA THR A 71 3.50 5.73 -4.27
C THR A 71 3.18 6.40 -5.60
N ALA A 72 2.54 5.66 -6.54
CA ALA A 72 2.10 6.24 -7.80
C ALA A 72 1.11 7.39 -7.55
N PRO A 73 1.25 8.52 -8.27
CA PRO A 73 0.33 9.63 -8.13
C PRO A 73 -1.09 9.21 -8.52
N ASP A 74 -2.09 9.59 -7.71
CA ASP A 74 -3.49 9.32 -8.03
C ASP A 74 -3.95 10.29 -9.14
N GLN A 75 -4.07 9.76 -10.34
CA GLN A 75 -4.54 10.45 -11.52
C GLN A 75 -5.89 9.91 -12.01
N GLY A 76 -6.68 9.36 -11.08
CA GLY A 76 -7.94 8.69 -11.38
C GLY A 76 -9.07 9.63 -11.82
N SER A 77 -9.06 10.88 -11.35
CA SER A 77 -10.10 11.85 -11.66
C SER A 77 -9.56 13.28 -11.78
N PRO A 78 -10.25 14.18 -12.51
CA PRO A 78 -9.82 15.56 -12.73
C PRO A 78 -9.68 16.35 -11.43
N GLU A 79 -10.61 16.19 -10.50
CA GLU A 79 -10.61 16.87 -9.21
C GLU A 79 -9.43 16.48 -8.34
N VAL A 80 -9.09 15.19 -8.29
CA VAL A 80 -7.96 14.69 -7.50
C VAL A 80 -6.64 15.21 -8.05
N VAL A 81 -6.51 15.22 -9.37
CA VAL A 81 -5.30 15.72 -10.03
C VAL A 81 -5.09 17.21 -9.78
N VAL A 82 -6.15 18.03 -9.91
CA VAL A 82 -6.05 19.47 -9.64
C VAL A 82 -5.76 19.75 -8.17
N ALA A 83 -6.44 19.06 -7.24
CA ALA A 83 -6.17 19.19 -5.81
C ALA A 83 -4.73 18.83 -5.45
N SER A 84 -4.23 17.71 -5.99
CA SER A 84 -2.84 17.27 -5.80
C SER A 84 -1.85 18.25 -6.39
N TYR A 85 -2.12 18.76 -7.59
CA TYR A 85 -1.27 19.75 -8.24
C TYR A 85 -1.15 21.04 -7.41
N ILE A 86 -2.29 21.58 -6.94
CA ILE A 86 -2.31 22.76 -6.08
C ILE A 86 -1.54 22.49 -4.78
N GLN A 87 -1.77 21.33 -4.15
CA GLN A 87 -1.07 20.94 -2.93
C GLN A 87 0.43 20.91 -3.11
N TYR A 88 0.92 20.24 -4.16
CA TYR A 88 2.37 20.14 -4.37
C TYR A 88 3.00 21.45 -4.85
N LEU A 89 2.38 22.17 -5.80
CA LEU A 89 2.95 23.37 -6.37
C LEU A 89 2.89 24.56 -5.40
N VAL A 90 1.69 24.81 -4.82
CA VAL A 90 1.44 26.07 -4.12
C VAL A 90 1.66 25.93 -2.61
N ASP A 91 1.15 24.84 -2.00
CA ASP A 91 1.25 24.63 -0.55
C ASP A 91 2.62 24.05 -0.15
N GLN A 92 3.04 22.93 -0.75
CA GLN A 92 4.30 22.27 -0.43
C GLN A 92 5.50 22.83 -1.19
N ARG A 93 5.28 23.60 -2.28
CA ARG A 93 6.32 24.21 -3.12
C ARG A 93 7.31 23.18 -3.67
N ASN A 94 6.79 22.04 -4.07
CA ASN A 94 7.53 20.93 -4.61
C ASN A 94 7.25 20.76 -6.10
N ASP A 95 8.02 21.46 -6.93
CA ASP A 95 7.84 21.43 -8.39
C ASP A 95 8.02 20.04 -8.99
N VAL A 96 8.93 19.24 -8.42
CA VAL A 96 9.18 17.86 -8.90
C VAL A 96 7.94 17.00 -8.72
N LYS A 97 7.30 17.08 -7.55
CA LYS A 97 6.04 16.37 -7.29
C LYS A 97 4.89 16.94 -8.09
N ALA A 98 4.80 18.25 -8.22
CA ALA A 98 3.75 18.90 -9.01
C ALA A 98 3.79 18.47 -10.47
N SER A 99 5.00 18.37 -11.07
CA SER A 99 5.15 17.98 -12.47
C SER A 99 4.64 16.57 -12.81
N GLU A 100 4.49 15.69 -11.81
CA GLU A 100 3.91 14.36 -12.00
C GLU A 100 2.41 14.44 -12.37
N PHE A 101 1.75 15.56 -12.07
CA PHE A 101 0.33 15.82 -12.35
C PHE A 101 0.09 16.71 -13.56
N GLU A 102 1.14 17.16 -14.24
CA GLU A 102 1.03 17.99 -15.43
C GLU A 102 0.77 17.16 -16.69
N CYS A 103 0.16 17.78 -17.69
CA CYS A 103 0.07 17.21 -19.03
C CYS A 103 1.46 17.03 -19.63
N ARG A 104 1.64 16.00 -20.46
CA ARG A 104 2.95 15.72 -21.10
C ARG A 104 3.35 16.75 -22.14
N ASN A 105 2.39 17.40 -22.77
CA ASN A 105 2.61 18.37 -23.82
C ASN A 105 1.59 19.52 -23.67
N ASP A 106 1.98 20.68 -24.18
CA ASP A 106 1.12 21.88 -24.27
C ASP A 106 0.57 22.30 -22.89
N THR A 107 1.49 22.60 -21.95
CA THR A 107 1.11 23.13 -20.64
C THR A 107 1.17 24.66 -20.65
N ASP A 108 0.14 25.30 -20.06
CA ASP A 108 0.04 26.73 -19.80
C ASP A 108 -0.26 26.91 -18.29
N LEU A 109 0.78 26.87 -17.49
CA LEU A 109 0.71 26.85 -16.02
C LEU A 109 1.48 28.03 -15.40
N ASP A 110 1.95 28.96 -16.21
CA ASP A 110 2.83 30.04 -15.79
C ASP A 110 2.15 31.02 -14.84
N ASP A 111 0.86 31.26 -15.00
CA ASP A 111 0.08 32.14 -14.12
C ASP A 111 0.06 31.59 -12.67
N LEU A 112 -0.16 30.27 -12.51
CA LEU A 112 -0.18 29.66 -11.18
C LEU A 112 1.23 29.57 -10.57
N ARG A 113 2.24 29.32 -11.38
CA ARG A 113 3.65 29.35 -10.95
C ARG A 113 4.05 30.75 -10.51
N SER A 114 3.63 31.77 -11.25
CA SER A 114 3.85 33.18 -10.88
C SER A 114 3.17 33.54 -9.57
N LEU A 115 1.93 33.06 -9.33
CA LEU A 115 1.26 33.22 -8.03
C LEU A 115 2.11 32.60 -6.92
N ARG A 116 2.57 31.35 -7.07
CA ARG A 116 3.39 30.67 -6.08
C ARG A 116 4.66 31.46 -5.76
N ASP A 117 5.36 31.95 -6.79
CA ASP A 117 6.59 32.74 -6.63
C ASP A 117 6.34 34.07 -5.90
N ASP A 118 5.23 34.75 -6.22
CA ASP A 118 4.82 35.97 -5.53
C ASP A 118 4.48 35.71 -4.04
N LEU A 119 3.85 34.59 -3.72
CA LEU A 119 3.59 34.19 -2.33
C LEU A 119 4.90 33.95 -1.57
N VAL A 120 5.86 33.23 -2.17
CA VAL A 120 7.19 33.01 -1.58
C VAL A 120 7.93 34.33 -1.36
N ALA A 121 7.90 35.24 -2.34
CA ALA A 121 8.54 36.54 -2.22
C ALA A 121 7.90 37.41 -1.09
N ARG A 122 6.60 37.35 -0.94
CA ARG A 122 5.88 38.05 0.15
C ARG A 122 6.24 37.48 1.52
N GLU A 123 6.28 36.15 1.68
CA GLU A 123 6.72 35.52 2.93
C GLU A 123 8.11 35.97 3.34
N GLN A 124 9.06 35.97 2.40
CA GLN A 124 10.42 36.42 2.66
C GLN A 124 10.48 37.92 3.03
N ARG A 125 9.70 38.75 2.33
CA ARG A 125 9.68 40.20 2.56
C ARG A 125 9.09 40.59 3.91
N PHE A 126 8.02 39.90 4.32
CA PHE A 126 7.27 40.25 5.52
C PHE A 126 7.54 39.31 6.70
N ASN A 127 8.44 38.34 6.51
CA ASN A 127 8.78 37.31 7.49
C ASN A 127 7.53 36.66 8.12
N THR A 128 6.56 36.33 7.28
CA THR A 128 5.28 35.72 7.66
C THR A 128 5.08 34.43 6.88
N THR A 129 4.26 33.52 7.39
CA THR A 129 3.87 32.30 6.67
C THR A 129 2.53 32.53 5.99
N ILE A 130 2.46 32.21 4.70
CA ILE A 130 1.23 32.24 3.93
C ILE A 130 0.77 30.80 3.71
N SER A 131 -0.44 30.48 4.16
CA SER A 131 -1.08 29.19 3.92
C SER A 131 -2.06 29.30 2.77
N VAL A 132 -2.12 28.28 1.93
CA VAL A 132 -3.07 28.18 0.84
C VAL A 132 -3.94 26.96 1.06
N SER A 133 -5.25 27.17 1.01
CA SER A 133 -6.24 26.11 0.99
C SER A 133 -7.16 26.33 -0.22
N TRP A 134 -7.99 25.33 -0.51
CA TRP A 134 -8.94 25.44 -1.63
C TRP A 134 -10.30 24.92 -1.22
N GLU A 135 -11.32 25.45 -1.85
CA GLU A 135 -12.71 25.09 -1.62
C GLU A 135 -13.54 25.25 -2.89
N ASN A 136 -14.81 24.87 -2.85
CA ASN A 136 -15.77 25.03 -3.95
C ASN A 136 -15.30 24.40 -5.28
N LEU A 137 -14.66 23.22 -5.19
CA LEU A 137 -14.19 22.52 -6.37
C LEU A 137 -15.37 21.96 -7.15
N SER A 138 -15.49 22.35 -8.42
CA SER A 138 -16.51 21.87 -9.35
C SER A 138 -15.87 21.41 -10.66
N VAL A 139 -16.43 20.35 -11.26
CA VAL A 139 -15.90 19.71 -12.45
C VAL A 139 -16.94 19.68 -13.55
N GLU A 140 -16.56 20.15 -14.74
CA GLU A 140 -17.31 19.98 -15.97
C GLU A 140 -16.48 19.10 -16.92
N GLN A 141 -16.90 17.82 -17.07
CA GLN A 141 -16.16 16.85 -17.87
C GLN A 141 -16.88 16.57 -19.18
N THR A 142 -16.11 16.52 -20.27
CA THR A 142 -16.55 16.11 -21.60
C THR A 142 -15.54 15.14 -22.20
N GLY A 143 -15.84 13.84 -22.15
CA GLY A 143 -14.95 12.78 -22.62
C GLY A 143 -13.63 12.76 -21.86
N ASP A 144 -12.50 12.94 -22.58
CA ASP A 144 -11.15 12.94 -22.04
C ASP A 144 -10.64 14.34 -21.66
N LYS A 145 -11.52 15.33 -21.63
CA LYS A 145 -11.23 16.69 -21.18
C LYS A 145 -12.14 17.06 -20.02
N ALA A 146 -11.62 17.80 -19.06
CA ALA A 146 -12.45 18.40 -18.04
C ALA A 146 -11.93 19.80 -17.68
N GLN A 147 -12.87 20.66 -17.31
CA GLN A 147 -12.59 21.95 -16.69
C GLN A 147 -12.91 21.83 -15.20
N VAL A 148 -11.95 22.21 -14.39
CA VAL A 148 -12.08 22.20 -12.92
C VAL A 148 -11.99 23.61 -12.43
N ARG A 149 -13.06 24.09 -11.78
CA ARG A 149 -13.08 25.39 -11.12
C ARG A 149 -12.88 25.21 -9.63
N VAL A 150 -12.05 26.06 -9.02
CA VAL A 150 -11.72 25.98 -7.60
C VAL A 150 -11.45 27.37 -7.05
N ASP A 151 -11.82 27.61 -5.80
CA ASP A 151 -11.48 28.84 -5.10
C ASP A 151 -10.25 28.59 -4.23
N LEU A 152 -9.14 29.27 -4.52
CA LEU A 152 -7.96 29.31 -3.67
C LEU A 152 -8.16 30.35 -2.57
N VAL A 153 -7.98 29.94 -1.33
CA VAL A 153 -8.03 30.82 -0.15
C VAL A 153 -6.61 30.97 0.37
N ILE A 154 -6.04 32.15 0.15
CA ILE A 154 -4.70 32.54 0.55
C ILE A 154 -4.81 33.27 1.89
N SER A 155 -4.18 32.77 2.95
CA SER A 155 -4.31 33.28 4.30
C SER A 155 -2.95 33.56 4.91
N ALA A 156 -2.84 34.70 5.60
CA ALA A 156 -1.67 35.05 6.41
C ALA A 156 -2.11 35.63 7.75
N VAL A 157 -1.23 35.57 8.74
CA VAL A 157 -1.41 36.25 10.03
C VAL A 157 -0.44 37.43 10.06
N VAL A 158 -1.01 38.64 10.12
CA VAL A 158 -0.26 39.88 10.20
C VAL A 158 -0.74 40.63 11.44
N ASP A 159 0.18 40.98 12.34
CA ASP A 159 -0.12 41.66 13.62
C ASP A 159 -1.25 40.93 14.41
N GLU A 160 -1.15 39.60 14.52
CA GLU A 160 -2.12 38.73 15.20
C GLU A 160 -3.52 38.66 14.52
N ILE A 161 -3.70 39.38 13.41
CA ILE A 161 -4.95 39.40 12.64
C ILE A 161 -4.82 38.47 11.44
N ARG A 162 -5.76 37.51 11.31
CA ARG A 162 -5.84 36.67 10.11
C ARG A 162 -6.46 37.46 8.97
N GLN A 163 -5.70 37.55 7.89
CA GLN A 163 -6.16 38.11 6.63
C GLN A 163 -6.27 36.97 5.60
N SER A 164 -7.29 36.99 4.78
CA SER A 164 -7.47 36.03 3.70
C SER A 164 -7.93 36.71 2.43
N ASP A 165 -7.41 36.24 1.30
CA ASP A 165 -7.84 36.59 -0.05
C ASP A 165 -8.35 35.32 -0.74
N ARG A 166 -9.42 35.48 -1.54
CA ARG A 166 -10.03 34.39 -2.29
C ARG A 166 -9.90 34.68 -3.77
N GLN A 167 -9.40 33.70 -4.51
CA GLN A 167 -9.20 33.78 -5.95
C GLN A 167 -9.78 32.55 -6.62
N THR A 168 -10.71 32.74 -7.54
CA THR A 168 -11.22 31.65 -8.37
C THR A 168 -10.21 31.32 -9.46
N TRP A 169 -9.93 30.03 -9.62
CA TRP A 169 -9.06 29.50 -10.66
C TRP A 169 -9.80 28.46 -11.49
N VAL A 170 -9.46 28.41 -12.77
CA VAL A 170 -10.00 27.46 -13.74
C VAL A 170 -8.85 26.65 -14.30
N PHE A 171 -8.93 25.34 -14.14
CA PHE A 171 -7.95 24.39 -14.63
C PHE A 171 -8.52 23.60 -15.79
N GLU A 172 -7.77 23.46 -16.88
CA GLU A 172 -8.07 22.48 -17.91
C GLU A 172 -7.28 21.21 -17.67
N THR A 173 -7.95 20.08 -17.70
CA THR A 173 -7.34 18.76 -17.51
C THR A 173 -7.63 17.88 -18.72
N ARG A 174 -6.70 16.94 -19.01
CA ARG A 174 -6.85 15.93 -20.05
C ARG A 174 -6.44 14.56 -19.54
N ARG A 175 -7.09 13.55 -20.10
CA ARG A 175 -6.70 12.15 -19.87
C ARG A 175 -5.68 11.71 -20.90
N GLN A 176 -4.47 11.34 -20.44
CA GLN A 176 -3.34 10.88 -21.27
C GLN A 176 -2.68 9.64 -20.65
N GLY A 177 -3.51 8.62 -20.33
CA GLY A 177 -3.10 7.46 -19.53
C GLY A 177 -3.51 7.57 -18.06
N GLY A 178 -3.54 8.76 -17.52
CA GLY A 178 -4.14 9.28 -16.30
C GLY A 178 -4.60 10.70 -16.60
N TRP A 179 -5.31 11.34 -15.66
CA TRP A 179 -5.62 12.75 -15.77
C TRP A 179 -4.38 13.61 -15.50
N GLY A 180 -4.23 14.71 -16.21
CA GLY A 180 -3.16 15.70 -16.02
C GLY A 180 -3.69 17.12 -16.17
N VAL A 181 -3.08 18.07 -15.47
CA VAL A 181 -3.36 19.51 -15.56
C VAL A 181 -2.62 20.09 -16.74
N CYS A 182 -3.34 20.67 -17.69
CA CYS A 182 -2.75 21.26 -18.91
C CYS A 182 -2.68 22.78 -18.84
N SER A 183 -3.67 23.44 -18.22
CA SER A 183 -3.62 24.90 -18.01
C SER A 183 -4.24 25.27 -16.68
N ALA A 184 -3.84 26.44 -16.17
CA ALA A 184 -4.39 27.06 -14.99
C ALA A 184 -4.49 28.56 -15.20
N GLN A 185 -5.71 29.10 -15.15
CA GLN A 185 -5.97 30.53 -15.40
C GLN A 185 -6.83 31.09 -14.26
N ARG A 186 -6.65 32.37 -13.95
CA ARG A 186 -7.51 33.05 -12.99
C ARG A 186 -8.90 33.20 -13.59
N GLY A 187 -9.92 32.75 -12.86
CA GLY A 187 -11.32 32.96 -13.23
C GLY A 187 -11.73 34.43 -13.12
N ALA A 188 -12.66 34.81 -13.96
CA ALA A 188 -13.23 36.16 -13.94
C ALA A 188 -14.20 36.34 -12.75
#